data_438e3ea387f4ae37d5f3d8ab6ad38d26
#
_entry.id   438e3ea387f4ae37d5f3d8ab6ad38d26
#
_cell.length_a   1.000
_cell.length_b   1.000
_cell.length_c   1.000
_cell.angle_alpha   90.00
_cell.angle_beta   90.00
_cell.angle_gamma   90.00
#
_symmetry.space_group_name_H-M   'P 1'
#
loop_
_entity.id
_entity.type
_entity.pdbx_description
1 polymer ?
#
loop_
_entity_poly.entity_id
_entity_poly.type
_entity_poly.pdbx_seq_one_letter_code
_entity_poly.pdbx_strand_id
1 'polypeptide(L)'
;AGGATWFAATYLINISGASRELTEGFAALFAAAVLVSVGIWMHGKSQADAWQRYIRDKLSHALSRGSMWFLFLLAFVVVYREAFETVLFYAALWSQGNHPAVLAGAAVAVVLLAVLAWVMLRITSRLPFGTFFAVSSVLIAVLAVVLAGKGVAALQEAGWVGMTLVQAPRIDLLGIHPTLEGLLTQFVVL
;
A
#
# COMPACT_ATOMS: atom_id res chain seq x y z
N ALA A 1 -10.78 -9.81 -7.83
CA ALA A 1 -10.43 -9.48 -6.43
C ALA A 1 -11.30 -8.34 -5.91
N GLY A 2 -11.26 -7.12 -6.49
CA GLY A 2 -11.98 -5.94 -5.97
C GLY A 2 -13.49 -6.14 -5.78
N GLY A 3 -14.20 -6.75 -6.73
CA GLY A 3 -15.64 -7.01 -6.62
C GLY A 3 -15.99 -7.98 -5.49
N ALA A 4 -15.18 -9.02 -5.30
CA ALA A 4 -15.37 -9.96 -4.20
C ALA A 4 -15.10 -9.30 -2.84
N THR A 5 -14.09 -8.46 -2.75
CA THR A 5 -13.77 -7.69 -1.54
C THR A 5 -14.87 -6.68 -1.22
N TRP A 6 -15.36 -5.96 -2.23
CA TRP A 6 -16.48 -5.02 -2.06
C TRP A 6 -17.75 -5.71 -1.62
N PHE A 7 -18.11 -6.84 -2.26
CA PHE A 7 -19.27 -7.63 -1.89
C PHE A 7 -19.16 -8.18 -0.46
N ALA A 8 -17.99 -8.75 -0.11
CA ALA A 8 -17.74 -9.26 1.24
C ALA A 8 -17.80 -8.15 2.29
N ALA A 9 -17.19 -6.99 2.02
CA ALA A 9 -17.24 -5.85 2.94
C ALA A 9 -18.68 -5.34 3.13
N THR A 10 -19.43 -5.13 2.04
CA THR A 10 -20.81 -4.65 2.09
C THR A 10 -21.73 -5.65 2.81
N TYR A 11 -21.53 -6.94 2.56
CA TYR A 11 -22.31 -7.99 3.18
C TYR A 11 -22.04 -8.11 4.69
N LEU A 12 -20.76 -8.04 5.09
CA LEU A 12 -20.34 -8.04 6.49
C LEU A 12 -20.86 -6.81 7.26
N ILE A 13 -20.78 -5.63 6.66
CA ILE A 13 -21.29 -4.38 7.26
C ILE A 13 -22.80 -4.46 7.46
N ASN A 14 -23.54 -4.95 6.46
CA ASN A 14 -25.01 -5.06 6.55
C ASN A 14 -25.48 -6.11 7.54
N ILE A 15 -24.75 -7.23 7.69
CA ILE A 15 -25.13 -8.31 8.62
C ILE A 15 -24.71 -8.00 10.05
N SER A 16 -23.51 -7.45 10.24
CA SER A 16 -22.97 -7.24 11.59
C SER A 16 -23.49 -5.97 12.27
N GLY A 17 -24.14 -5.05 11.54
CA GLY A 17 -24.48 -3.73 12.04
C GLY A 17 -23.24 -2.94 12.51
N ALA A 18 -22.06 -3.38 12.05
CA ALA A 18 -20.80 -2.78 12.43
C ALA A 18 -20.73 -1.33 11.97
N SER A 19 -20.34 -0.45 12.86
CA SER A 19 -20.11 0.93 12.52
C SER A 19 -18.97 1.04 11.50
N ARG A 20 -18.95 2.13 10.75
CA ARG A 20 -17.85 2.45 9.80
C ARG A 20 -16.49 2.38 10.50
N GLU A 21 -16.43 2.87 11.72
CA GLU A 21 -15.24 2.93 12.56
C GLU A 21 -14.69 1.55 12.90
N LEU A 22 -15.57 0.56 13.16
CA LEU A 22 -15.15 -0.83 13.39
C LEU A 22 -14.48 -1.42 12.15
N THR A 23 -15.10 -1.24 10.99
CA THR A 23 -14.56 -1.76 9.73
C THR A 23 -13.21 -1.10 9.41
N GLU A 24 -13.08 0.20 9.60
CA GLU A 24 -11.86 0.96 9.40
C GLU A 24 -10.76 0.50 10.38
N GLY A 25 -11.10 0.34 11.66
CA GLY A 25 -10.18 -0.11 12.70
C GLY A 25 -9.61 -1.51 12.43
N PHE A 26 -10.46 -2.48 12.16
CA PHE A 26 -10.02 -3.84 11.84
C PHE A 26 -9.25 -3.92 10.53
N ALA A 27 -9.67 -3.20 9.49
CA ALA A 27 -8.96 -3.16 8.22
C ALA A 27 -7.56 -2.55 8.37
N ALA A 28 -7.42 -1.48 9.14
CA ALA A 28 -6.13 -0.83 9.39
C ALA A 28 -5.19 -1.73 10.20
N LEU A 29 -5.68 -2.40 11.26
CA LEU A 29 -4.87 -3.34 12.04
C LEU A 29 -4.47 -4.58 11.22
N PHE A 30 -5.37 -5.11 10.42
CA PHE A 30 -5.04 -6.21 9.51
C PHE A 30 -3.98 -5.81 8.49
N ALA A 31 -4.11 -4.61 7.90
CA ALA A 31 -3.12 -4.08 6.97
C ALA A 31 -1.76 -3.87 7.67
N ALA A 32 -1.73 -3.36 8.90
CA ALA A 32 -0.51 -3.23 9.69
C ALA A 32 0.16 -4.60 9.91
N ALA A 33 -0.59 -5.62 10.30
CA ALA A 33 -0.07 -6.99 10.49
C ALA A 33 0.52 -7.58 9.19
N VAL A 34 -0.15 -7.37 8.05
CA VAL A 34 0.37 -7.78 6.74
C VAL A 34 1.67 -7.04 6.40
N LEU A 35 1.73 -5.73 6.63
CA LEU A 35 2.94 -4.93 6.37
C LEU A 35 4.12 -5.37 7.24
N VAL A 36 3.89 -5.64 8.52
CA VAL A 36 4.92 -6.19 9.43
C VAL A 36 5.42 -7.53 8.90
N SER A 37 4.52 -8.43 8.51
CA SER A 37 4.88 -9.73 7.95
C SER A 37 5.72 -9.61 6.69
N VAL A 38 5.35 -8.70 5.78
CA VAL A 38 6.10 -8.39 4.55
C VAL A 38 7.45 -7.77 4.88
N GLY A 39 7.51 -6.83 5.84
CA GLY A 39 8.74 -6.18 6.29
C GLY A 39 9.76 -7.18 6.82
N ILE A 40 9.32 -8.10 7.69
CA ILE A 40 10.16 -9.18 8.22
C ILE A 40 10.65 -10.11 7.09
N TRP A 41 9.74 -10.48 6.18
CA TRP A 41 10.10 -11.32 5.04
C TRP A 41 11.12 -10.65 4.12
N MET A 42 10.96 -9.36 3.83
CA MET A 42 11.90 -8.57 3.02
C MET A 42 13.26 -8.43 3.71
N HIS A 43 13.30 -8.22 5.03
CA HIS A 43 14.55 -8.11 5.76
C HIS A 43 15.38 -9.42 5.65
N GLY A 44 14.74 -10.57 5.73
CA GLY A 44 15.39 -11.87 5.51
C GLY A 44 15.90 -12.11 4.07
N LYS A 45 15.40 -11.36 3.09
CA LYS A 45 15.77 -11.45 1.66
C LYS A 45 16.78 -10.40 1.21
N SER A 46 17.26 -9.52 2.10
CA SER A 46 18.23 -8.46 1.77
C SER A 46 19.62 -8.98 1.33
N GLN A 47 19.85 -10.29 1.33
CA GLN A 47 20.99 -10.95 0.67
C GLN A 47 20.76 -10.94 -0.86
N ALA A 48 20.96 -9.76 -1.47
CA ALA A 48 20.69 -9.45 -2.86
C ALA A 48 21.33 -10.44 -3.87
N ASP A 49 22.46 -11.04 -3.55
CA ASP A 49 23.22 -11.92 -4.47
C ASP A 49 22.55 -13.29 -4.69
N ALA A 50 21.88 -13.85 -3.68
CA ALA A 50 21.16 -15.10 -3.81
C ALA A 50 19.87 -14.93 -4.62
N TRP A 51 19.18 -13.80 -4.44
CA TRP A 51 17.96 -13.47 -5.16
C TRP A 51 18.23 -13.14 -6.64
N GLN A 52 19.30 -12.39 -6.94
CA GLN A 52 19.70 -12.13 -8.32
C GLN A 52 20.05 -13.40 -9.09
N ARG A 53 20.76 -14.34 -8.47
CA ARG A 53 21.05 -15.64 -9.07
C ARG A 53 19.78 -16.45 -9.31
N TYR A 54 18.89 -16.53 -8.31
CA TYR A 54 17.62 -17.23 -8.45
C TYR A 54 16.74 -16.67 -9.58
N ILE A 55 16.62 -15.33 -9.66
CA ILE A 55 15.84 -14.66 -10.75
C ILE A 55 16.51 -14.90 -12.10
N ARG A 56 17.83 -14.80 -12.22
CA ARG A 56 18.55 -15.00 -13.46
C ARG A 56 18.39 -16.44 -13.97
N ASP A 57 18.48 -17.42 -13.08
CA ASP A 57 18.29 -18.84 -13.43
C ASP A 57 16.83 -19.13 -13.85
N LYS A 58 15.86 -18.61 -13.10
CA LYS A 58 14.45 -18.79 -13.45
C LYS A 58 14.05 -18.04 -14.73
N LEU A 59 14.57 -16.83 -14.95
CA LEU A 59 14.31 -16.07 -16.17
C LEU A 59 14.96 -16.73 -17.40
N SER A 60 16.19 -17.24 -17.29
CA SER A 60 16.85 -17.94 -18.39
C SER A 60 16.11 -19.21 -18.81
N HIS A 61 15.55 -19.96 -17.83
CA HIS A 61 14.69 -21.11 -18.12
C HIS A 61 13.30 -20.72 -18.67
N ALA A 62 12.71 -19.63 -18.19
CA ALA A 62 11.41 -19.14 -18.64
C ALA A 62 11.47 -18.51 -20.06
N LEU A 63 12.58 -17.89 -20.43
CA LEU A 63 12.78 -17.25 -21.73
C LEU A 63 13.10 -18.26 -22.86
N SER A 64 13.45 -19.51 -22.53
CA SER A 64 13.96 -20.47 -23.51
C SER A 64 12.91 -21.19 -24.37
N ARG A 65 11.60 -21.19 -24.04
CA ARG A 65 10.56 -21.80 -24.89
C ARG A 65 9.15 -21.25 -24.63
N GLY A 66 8.63 -20.46 -25.56
CA GLY A 66 7.20 -20.18 -25.68
C GLY A 66 6.58 -19.24 -24.63
N SER A 67 7.34 -18.82 -23.63
CA SER A 67 6.83 -18.07 -22.47
C SER A 67 6.73 -16.55 -22.71
N MET A 68 7.33 -16.03 -23.78
CA MET A 68 7.37 -14.58 -24.02
C MET A 68 5.97 -14.01 -24.29
N TRP A 69 5.12 -14.77 -25.00
CA TRP A 69 3.75 -14.39 -25.26
C TRP A 69 2.88 -14.43 -23.99
N PHE A 70 3.11 -15.41 -23.13
CA PHE A 70 2.42 -15.50 -21.83
C PHE A 70 2.82 -14.35 -20.90
N LEU A 71 4.10 -14.01 -20.83
CA LEU A 71 4.58 -12.86 -20.04
C LEU A 71 4.04 -11.55 -20.59
N PHE A 72 3.98 -11.40 -21.93
CA PHE A 72 3.35 -10.23 -22.54
C PHE A 72 1.86 -10.14 -22.19
N LEU A 73 1.12 -11.22 -22.31
CA LEU A 73 -0.30 -11.26 -21.98
C LEU A 73 -0.55 -10.94 -20.50
N LEU A 74 0.26 -11.51 -19.60
CA LEU A 74 0.19 -11.23 -18.17
C LEU A 74 0.46 -9.76 -17.87
N ALA A 75 1.53 -9.20 -18.43
CA ALA A 75 1.86 -7.80 -18.28
C ALA A 75 0.77 -6.89 -18.86
N PHE A 76 0.25 -7.26 -20.03
CA PHE A 76 -0.85 -6.53 -20.69
C PHE A 76 -2.10 -6.51 -19.82
N VAL A 77 -2.52 -7.64 -19.24
CA VAL A 77 -3.72 -7.71 -18.38
C VAL A 77 -3.55 -6.87 -17.13
N VAL A 78 -2.36 -6.91 -16.50
CA VAL A 78 -2.07 -6.09 -15.33
C VAL A 78 -2.13 -4.60 -15.66
N VAL A 79 -1.43 -4.18 -16.72
CA VAL A 79 -1.42 -2.76 -17.15
C VAL A 79 -2.81 -2.31 -17.59
N TYR A 80 -3.54 -3.15 -18.30
CA TYR A 80 -4.92 -2.85 -18.72
C TYR A 80 -5.84 -2.64 -17.52
N ARG A 81 -5.71 -3.46 -16.49
CA ARG A 81 -6.48 -3.30 -15.24
C ARG A 81 -6.21 -1.95 -14.59
N GLU A 82 -4.94 -1.59 -14.41
CA GLU A 82 -4.54 -0.30 -13.81
C GLU A 82 -5.02 0.90 -14.66
N ALA A 83 -4.88 0.80 -15.98
CA ALA A 83 -5.38 1.82 -16.90
C ALA A 83 -6.91 1.96 -16.81
N PHE A 84 -7.64 0.86 -16.72
CA PHE A 84 -9.09 0.86 -16.57
C PHE A 84 -9.53 1.51 -15.26
N GLU A 85 -8.90 1.17 -14.13
CA GLU A 85 -9.16 1.80 -12.84
C GLU A 85 -8.89 3.32 -12.91
N THR A 86 -7.79 3.73 -13.52
CA THR A 86 -7.44 5.14 -13.72
C THR A 86 -8.51 5.88 -14.53
N VAL A 87 -8.98 5.29 -15.63
CA VAL A 87 -10.06 5.87 -16.46
C VAL A 87 -11.35 6.05 -15.66
N LEU A 88 -11.73 5.06 -14.84
CA LEU A 88 -12.91 5.16 -13.99
C LEU A 88 -12.78 6.28 -12.94
N PHE A 89 -11.62 6.44 -12.32
CA PHE A 89 -11.38 7.55 -11.40
C PHE A 89 -11.47 8.90 -12.10
N TYR A 90 -10.86 9.04 -13.28
CA TYR A 90 -10.98 10.28 -14.07
C TYR A 90 -12.41 10.56 -14.51
N ALA A 91 -13.17 9.54 -14.91
CA ALA A 91 -14.58 9.69 -15.25
C ALA A 91 -15.40 10.20 -14.04
N ALA A 92 -15.15 9.64 -12.85
CA ALA A 92 -15.79 10.08 -11.61
C ALA A 92 -15.42 11.50 -11.23
N LEU A 93 -14.16 11.91 -11.39
CA LEU A 93 -13.72 13.28 -11.15
C LEU A 93 -14.32 14.25 -12.20
N TRP A 94 -14.42 13.81 -13.45
CA TRP A 94 -15.01 14.60 -14.54
C TRP A 94 -16.49 14.93 -14.27
N SER A 95 -17.23 13.98 -13.72
CA SER A 95 -18.66 14.18 -13.38
C SER A 95 -18.90 15.22 -12.27
N GLN A 96 -17.86 15.60 -11.51
CA GLN A 96 -17.95 16.66 -10.48
C GLN A 96 -17.93 18.09 -11.07
N GLY A 97 -17.74 18.25 -12.37
CA GLY A 97 -17.91 19.52 -13.09
C GLY A 97 -16.71 20.48 -13.07
N ASN A 98 -15.63 20.17 -12.35
CA ASN A 98 -14.42 21.00 -12.33
C ASN A 98 -13.38 20.54 -13.37
N HIS A 99 -13.77 20.56 -14.63
CA HIS A 99 -12.95 20.07 -15.75
C HIS A 99 -11.55 20.70 -15.85
N PRO A 100 -11.36 22.02 -15.66
CA PRO A 100 -10.03 22.63 -15.71
C PRO A 100 -9.09 22.10 -14.64
N ALA A 101 -9.57 21.86 -13.42
CA ALA A 101 -8.75 21.30 -12.34
C ALA A 101 -8.36 19.84 -12.61
N VAL A 102 -9.29 19.04 -13.17
CA VAL A 102 -9.02 17.64 -13.55
C VAL A 102 -7.96 17.58 -14.65
N LEU A 103 -8.06 18.44 -15.68
CA LEU A 103 -7.06 18.49 -16.75
C LEU A 103 -5.70 18.98 -16.26
N ALA A 104 -5.67 20.01 -15.41
CA ALA A 104 -4.42 20.49 -14.80
C ALA A 104 -3.77 19.41 -13.94
N GLY A 105 -4.54 18.71 -13.10
CA GLY A 105 -4.06 17.60 -12.29
C GLY A 105 -3.51 16.45 -13.15
N ALA A 106 -4.21 16.09 -14.23
CA ALA A 106 -3.74 15.07 -15.17
C ALA A 106 -2.42 15.47 -15.85
N ALA A 107 -2.30 16.72 -16.30
CA ALA A 107 -1.07 17.21 -16.91
C ALA A 107 0.12 17.17 -15.93
N VAL A 108 -0.08 17.63 -14.69
CA VAL A 108 0.94 17.55 -13.64
C VAL A 108 1.32 16.10 -13.35
N ALA A 109 0.36 15.20 -13.25
CA ALA A 109 0.61 13.77 -13.01
C ALA A 109 1.43 13.15 -14.15
N VAL A 110 1.12 13.44 -15.42
CA VAL A 110 1.88 12.95 -16.57
C VAL A 110 3.31 13.45 -16.54
N VAL A 111 3.54 14.74 -16.23
CA VAL A 111 4.89 15.30 -16.12
C VAL A 111 5.67 14.62 -14.99
N LEU A 112 5.07 14.46 -13.82
CA LEU A 112 5.71 13.77 -12.68
C LEU A 112 6.04 12.32 -13.00
N LEU A 113 5.12 11.60 -13.65
CA LEU A 113 5.36 10.22 -14.09
C LEU A 113 6.47 10.13 -15.12
N ALA A 114 6.54 11.07 -16.08
CA ALA A 114 7.60 11.12 -17.07
C ALA A 114 8.97 11.38 -16.42
N VAL A 115 9.03 12.31 -15.47
CA VAL A 115 10.25 12.57 -14.68
C VAL A 115 10.64 11.34 -13.88
N LEU A 116 9.71 10.73 -13.18
CA LEU A 116 9.96 9.51 -12.39
C LEU A 116 10.45 8.36 -13.27
N ALA A 117 9.80 8.12 -14.41
CA ALA A 117 10.22 7.10 -15.36
C ALA A 117 11.63 7.38 -15.90
N TRP A 118 11.94 8.64 -16.25
CA TRP A 118 13.26 9.04 -16.70
C TRP A 118 14.33 8.80 -15.62
N VAL A 119 14.04 9.22 -14.38
CA VAL A 119 14.91 8.97 -13.23
C VAL A 119 15.14 7.48 -13.03
N MET A 120 14.07 6.69 -13.03
CA MET A 120 14.14 5.24 -12.88
C MET A 120 14.99 4.59 -13.97
N LEU A 121 14.76 4.93 -15.24
CA LEU A 121 15.53 4.40 -16.36
C LEU A 121 17.03 4.81 -16.30
N ARG A 122 17.31 6.01 -15.82
CA ARG A 122 18.69 6.53 -15.69
C ARG A 122 19.43 5.87 -14.53
N ILE A 123 18.75 5.62 -13.43
CA ILE A 123 19.35 5.12 -12.19
C ILE A 123 19.34 3.58 -12.14
N THR A 124 18.41 2.90 -12.81
CA THR A 124 18.24 1.43 -12.75
C THR A 124 19.50 0.65 -13.14
N SER A 125 20.38 1.22 -13.97
CA SER A 125 21.66 0.58 -14.30
C SER A 125 22.68 0.58 -13.15
N ARG A 126 22.42 1.31 -12.06
CA ARG A 126 23.35 1.51 -10.93
C ARG A 126 22.71 1.36 -9.54
N LEU A 127 21.40 1.04 -9.46
CA LEU A 127 20.74 0.89 -8.16
C LEU A 127 21.31 -0.35 -7.42
N PRO A 128 21.95 -0.17 -6.27
CA PRO A 128 22.25 -1.29 -5.39
C PRO A 128 20.89 -1.77 -4.85
N PHE A 129 20.46 -2.96 -5.27
CA PHE A 129 19.21 -3.59 -4.82
C PHE A 129 19.08 -3.58 -3.28
N GLY A 130 20.21 -3.71 -2.56
CA GLY A 130 20.23 -3.61 -1.11
C GLY A 130 19.69 -2.29 -0.57
N THR A 131 20.05 -1.15 -1.18
CA THR A 131 19.56 0.17 -0.76
C THR A 131 18.07 0.31 -1.05
N PHE A 132 17.60 -0.18 -2.19
CA PHE A 132 16.18 -0.18 -2.52
C PHE A 132 15.36 -0.96 -1.50
N PHE A 133 15.77 -2.18 -1.17
CA PHE A 133 15.09 -3.00 -0.16
C PHE A 133 15.17 -2.37 1.24
N ALA A 134 16.29 -1.76 1.62
CA ALA A 134 16.43 -1.08 2.90
C ALA A 134 15.47 0.10 3.03
N VAL A 135 15.43 0.99 2.03
CA VAL A 135 14.51 2.14 2.03
C VAL A 135 13.05 1.69 2.02
N SER A 136 12.70 0.70 1.20
CA SER A 136 11.35 0.16 1.15
C SER A 136 10.93 -0.47 2.49
N SER A 137 11.84 -1.19 3.17
CA SER A 137 11.56 -1.79 4.48
C SER A 137 11.28 -0.72 5.54
N VAL A 138 12.05 0.38 5.54
CA VAL A 138 11.80 1.51 6.45
C VAL A 138 10.44 2.14 6.18
N LEU A 139 10.11 2.39 4.91
CA LEU A 139 8.80 2.95 4.54
C LEU A 139 7.65 2.04 4.96
N ILE A 140 7.78 0.73 4.75
CA ILE A 140 6.79 -0.27 5.17
C ILE A 140 6.64 -0.28 6.69
N ALA A 141 7.75 -0.22 7.45
CA ALA A 141 7.70 -0.17 8.90
C ALA A 141 7.00 1.09 9.41
N VAL A 142 7.35 2.26 8.87
CA VAL A 142 6.67 3.52 9.21
C VAL A 142 5.18 3.44 8.92
N LEU A 143 4.80 2.92 7.75
CA LEU A 143 3.39 2.81 7.36
C LEU A 143 2.64 1.82 8.28
N ALA A 144 3.26 0.71 8.67
CA ALA A 144 2.68 -0.25 9.60
C ALA A 144 2.39 0.38 10.96
N VAL A 145 3.34 1.16 11.49
CA VAL A 145 3.17 1.90 12.76
C VAL A 145 2.03 2.92 12.66
N VAL A 146 1.96 3.69 11.57
CA VAL A 146 0.88 4.65 11.33
C VAL A 146 -0.48 3.96 11.28
N LEU A 147 -0.60 2.87 10.53
CA LEU A 147 -1.85 2.12 10.41
C LEU A 147 -2.26 1.47 11.72
N ALA A 148 -1.32 0.98 12.51
CA ALA A 148 -1.59 0.43 13.83
C ALA A 148 -2.21 1.48 14.76
N GLY A 149 -1.65 2.70 14.79
CA GLY A 149 -2.20 3.80 15.58
C GLY A 149 -3.58 4.25 15.14
N LYS A 150 -3.78 4.40 13.83
CA LYS A 150 -5.11 4.75 13.25
C LYS A 150 -6.14 3.65 13.50
N GLY A 151 -5.74 2.39 13.41
CA GLY A 151 -6.63 1.26 13.65
C GLY A 151 -7.13 1.22 15.09
N VAL A 152 -6.24 1.44 16.07
CA VAL A 152 -6.65 1.53 17.48
C VAL A 152 -7.56 2.73 17.72
N ALA A 153 -7.24 3.90 17.17
CA ALA A 153 -8.07 5.10 17.30
C ALA A 153 -9.49 4.87 16.73
N ALA A 154 -9.62 4.24 15.59
CA ALA A 154 -10.93 3.91 15.01
C ALA A 154 -11.72 2.92 15.89
N LEU A 155 -11.07 1.93 16.51
CA LEU A 155 -11.72 1.02 17.46
C LEU A 155 -12.11 1.72 18.77
N GLN A 156 -11.36 2.74 19.19
CA GLN A 156 -11.71 3.58 20.33
C GLN A 156 -12.93 4.45 20.02
N GLU A 157 -13.00 5.05 18.84
CA GLU A 157 -14.16 5.81 18.36
C GLU A 157 -15.42 4.92 18.28
N ALA A 158 -15.25 3.64 17.92
CA ALA A 158 -16.33 2.65 17.93
C ALA A 158 -16.72 2.16 19.33
N GLY A 159 -15.99 2.54 20.38
CA GLY A 159 -16.24 2.12 21.76
C GLY A 159 -15.82 0.67 22.09
N TRP A 160 -15.05 0.02 21.22
CA TRP A 160 -14.56 -1.35 21.41
C TRP A 160 -13.29 -1.43 22.25
N VAL A 161 -12.46 -0.39 22.21
CA VAL A 161 -11.22 -0.30 22.96
C VAL A 161 -11.34 0.87 23.92
N GLY A 162 -10.92 0.68 25.17
CA GLY A 162 -10.87 1.73 26.19
C GLY A 162 -9.96 2.88 25.76
N MET A 163 -10.16 4.05 26.34
CA MET A 163 -9.42 5.25 26.01
C MET A 163 -8.77 5.81 27.28
N THR A 164 -7.49 5.54 27.47
CA THR A 164 -6.70 6.11 28.56
C THR A 164 -5.88 7.28 28.03
N LEU A 165 -6.33 8.51 28.35
CA LEU A 165 -5.66 9.71 27.86
C LEU A 165 -4.29 9.91 28.53
N VAL A 166 -3.29 10.22 27.74
CA VAL A 166 -1.93 10.57 28.17
C VAL A 166 -1.51 11.93 27.59
N GLN A 167 -0.56 12.57 28.25
CA GLN A 167 0.01 13.85 27.77
C GLN A 167 0.97 13.58 26.60
N ALA A 168 0.42 13.36 25.40
CA ALA A 168 1.18 13.19 24.17
C ALA A 168 0.62 14.12 23.08
N PRO A 169 1.45 14.58 22.13
CA PRO A 169 0.96 15.37 21.01
C PRO A 169 0.07 14.52 20.11
N ARG A 170 -0.98 15.12 19.55
CA ARG A 170 -1.80 14.51 18.52
C ARG A 170 -1.20 14.84 17.16
N ILE A 171 -0.82 13.81 16.40
CA ILE A 171 -0.29 13.95 15.04
C ILE A 171 -1.03 12.96 14.14
N ASP A 172 -2.14 13.40 13.56
CA ASP A 172 -3.04 12.56 12.75
C ASP A 172 -2.34 11.94 11.52
N LEU A 173 -1.35 12.65 10.95
CA LEU A 173 -0.57 12.15 9.82
C LEU A 173 0.24 10.89 10.19
N LEU A 174 0.76 10.82 11.40
CA LEU A 174 1.54 9.70 11.92
C LEU A 174 0.69 8.69 12.70
N GLY A 175 -0.63 8.88 12.75
CA GLY A 175 -1.53 8.05 13.53
C GLY A 175 -1.27 8.13 15.04
N ILE A 176 -0.60 9.19 15.51
CA ILE A 176 -0.30 9.40 16.93
C ILE A 176 -1.51 10.07 17.58
N HIS A 177 -2.19 9.31 18.43
CA HIS A 177 -3.28 9.81 19.26
C HIS A 177 -2.85 9.78 20.72
N PRO A 178 -3.29 10.74 21.55
CA PRO A 178 -2.88 10.86 22.96
C PRO A 178 -3.58 9.80 23.84
N THR A 179 -3.49 8.54 23.44
CA THR A 179 -4.04 7.40 24.17
C THR A 179 -2.93 6.37 24.45
N LEU A 180 -2.94 5.79 25.65
CA LEU A 180 -1.95 4.82 26.07
C LEU A 180 -1.98 3.59 25.15
N GLU A 181 -3.17 3.10 24.81
CA GLU A 181 -3.39 1.90 24.00
C GLU A 181 -2.87 2.10 22.57
N GLY A 182 -3.12 3.27 21.97
CA GLY A 182 -2.61 3.63 20.65
C GLY A 182 -1.08 3.68 20.61
N LEU A 183 -0.47 4.37 21.58
CA LEU A 183 0.98 4.50 21.67
C LEU A 183 1.66 3.16 21.96
N LEU A 184 1.11 2.33 22.84
CA LEU A 184 1.64 0.98 23.11
C LEU A 184 1.57 0.09 21.86
N THR A 185 0.47 0.15 21.09
CA THR A 185 0.34 -0.62 19.87
C THR A 185 1.36 -0.18 18.82
N GLN A 186 1.58 1.12 18.67
CA GLN A 186 2.62 1.64 17.79
C GLN A 186 4.02 1.21 18.21
N PHE A 187 4.30 1.21 19.52
CA PHE A 187 5.58 0.76 20.07
C PHE A 187 5.83 -0.73 19.87
N VAL A 188 4.80 -1.57 19.96
CA VAL A 188 4.91 -3.03 19.73
C VAL A 188 5.15 -3.35 18.25
N VAL A 189 4.63 -2.52 17.35
CA VAL A 189 4.78 -2.68 15.89
C VAL A 189 6.12 -2.19 15.38
N LEU A 190 6.78 -1.28 16.11
CA LEU A 190 8.07 -0.69 15.76
C LEU A 190 9.22 -1.69 15.97
#